data_d3fae16747e8c707ed1ee8f42ee18a38
#
_entry.id   d3fae16747e8c707ed1ee8f42ee18a38
#
_cell.length_a   1.000
_cell.length_b   1.000
_cell.length_c   1.000
_cell.angle_alpha   90.00
_cell.angle_beta   90.00
_cell.angle_gamma   90.00
#
_symmetry.space_group_name_H-M   'P 1'
#
loop_
_entity.id
_entity.type
_entity.pdbx_description
1 polymer ?
#
loop_
_entity_poly.entity_id
_entity_poly.type
_entity_poly.pdbx_seq_one_letter_code
_entity_poly.pdbx_strand_id
1 'polypeptide(L)'
;MDNAVTALQLVLCEDPDRAEELAHKLNEINAHRQETEQQIFKAAEELLEQQPERLDDRIMLLWGRDWHPGVIGIVASRLVERTGRPVIVVTIDEHGEGKGSGRSVQGFNLHACIGSCADLLVRYGGHAMAAGLSVREENLPELRRRLNDWAARECPVLHTPPLTCDVTIHLDRITVESVRHLEQLAPYGAENPTPVFLLQSAVVDGVYPVSEGRHSRLRLRQGNSCLYAVWFGMPAEQLPYALGDVVDVALNLSVYESARGAQLSGRIIDLHPAGLGAELARQAALVQALRRGTPLTEEQKKQIAPARTDIIAVYRELQSRRWHAEDLQPLCAKLGEEQTGKTLVAVAALEQVGLITAAEKGGAKFWELVPTAGKKNLADAPILKCLEEL
;
A
#
# COMPACT_ATOMS: atom_id res chain seq x y z
N MET A 1 6.25 -4.17 27.08
CA MET A 1 6.16 -2.73 26.90
C MET A 1 5.89 -2.09 28.23
N ASP A 2 6.63 -1.00 28.53
CA ASP A 2 6.60 -0.37 29.83
C ASP A 2 5.38 0.56 30.00
N ASN A 3 5.17 1.02 31.21
CA ASN A 3 4.03 1.84 31.61
C ASN A 3 4.16 3.27 31.02
N ALA A 4 3.05 3.87 30.59
CA ALA A 4 2.96 5.27 30.15
C ALA A 4 3.54 6.29 31.18
N VAL A 5 3.70 5.87 32.43
CA VAL A 5 4.31 6.66 33.51
C VAL A 5 5.73 7.13 33.17
N THR A 6 6.55 6.32 32.50
CA THR A 6 7.91 6.71 32.08
C THR A 6 7.88 7.90 31.10
N ALA A 7 6.95 7.87 30.13
CA ALA A 7 6.77 8.98 29.20
C ALA A 7 6.27 10.26 29.91
N LEU A 8 5.32 10.11 30.84
CA LEU A 8 4.84 11.24 31.67
C LEU A 8 5.95 11.82 32.51
N GLN A 9 6.77 10.96 33.13
CA GLN A 9 7.93 11.41 33.96
C GLN A 9 8.92 12.21 33.10
N LEU A 10 9.19 11.80 31.84
CA LEU A 10 10.05 12.56 30.94
C LEU A 10 9.50 13.95 30.65
N VAL A 11 8.19 14.03 30.30
CA VAL A 11 7.56 15.32 29.97
C VAL A 11 7.52 16.29 31.16
N LEU A 12 7.45 15.77 32.39
CA LEU A 12 7.42 16.56 33.63
C LEU A 12 8.81 16.75 34.26
N CYS A 13 9.87 16.20 33.66
CA CYS A 13 11.21 16.25 34.23
C CYS A 13 11.88 17.61 34.00
N GLU A 14 12.30 18.27 35.07
CA GLU A 14 13.04 19.53 35.01
C GLU A 14 14.57 19.33 35.11
N ASP A 15 15.00 18.13 35.52
CA ASP A 15 16.41 17.76 35.62
C ASP A 15 16.92 17.24 34.27
N PRO A 16 17.89 17.90 33.62
CA PRO A 16 18.39 17.50 32.30
C PRO A 16 19.00 16.08 32.28
N ASP A 17 19.79 15.72 33.31
CA ASP A 17 20.46 14.42 33.37
C ASP A 17 19.43 13.29 33.51
N ARG A 18 18.43 13.52 34.34
CA ARG A 18 17.32 12.58 34.50
C ARG A 18 16.42 12.50 33.26
N ALA A 19 16.20 13.61 32.55
CA ALA A 19 15.46 13.65 31.30
C ALA A 19 16.18 12.84 30.20
N GLU A 20 17.51 12.91 30.12
CA GLU A 20 18.32 12.14 29.19
C GLU A 20 18.23 10.64 29.49
N GLU A 21 18.33 10.21 30.74
CA GLU A 21 18.13 8.80 31.12
C GLU A 21 16.75 8.27 30.73
N LEU A 22 15.66 9.04 30.98
CA LEU A 22 14.30 8.66 30.63
C LEU A 22 14.11 8.61 29.12
N ALA A 23 14.72 9.54 28.38
CA ALA A 23 14.67 9.54 26.90
C ALA A 23 15.39 8.31 26.32
N HIS A 24 16.56 7.95 26.83
CA HIS A 24 17.26 6.73 26.43
C HIS A 24 16.43 5.48 26.70
N LYS A 25 15.86 5.36 27.89
CA LYS A 25 14.99 4.23 28.24
C LYS A 25 13.78 4.13 27.30
N LEU A 26 13.12 5.25 26.97
CA LEU A 26 12.00 5.27 26.04
C LEU A 26 12.41 4.89 24.61
N ASN A 27 13.61 5.30 24.17
CA ASN A 27 14.16 4.91 22.87
C ASN A 27 14.39 3.39 22.77
N GLU A 28 14.96 2.77 23.83
CA GLU A 28 15.15 1.32 23.90
C GLU A 28 13.80 0.57 23.84
N ILE A 29 12.83 1.01 24.63
CA ILE A 29 11.48 0.43 24.63
C ILE A 29 10.82 0.58 23.26
N ASN A 30 11.00 1.73 22.60
CA ASN A 30 10.45 1.96 21.27
C ASN A 30 11.15 1.11 20.19
N ALA A 31 12.47 0.93 20.28
CA ALA A 31 13.22 0.04 19.38
C ALA A 31 12.71 -1.41 19.50
N HIS A 32 12.55 -1.90 20.72
CA HIS A 32 11.99 -3.24 20.95
C HIS A 32 10.54 -3.39 20.46
N ARG A 33 9.71 -2.34 20.65
CA ARG A 33 8.35 -2.32 20.07
C ARG A 33 8.37 -2.41 18.55
N GLN A 34 9.28 -1.65 17.89
CA GLN A 34 9.42 -1.67 16.43
C GLN A 34 9.89 -3.04 15.92
N GLU A 35 10.82 -3.68 16.62
CA GLU A 35 11.28 -5.03 16.29
C GLU A 35 10.13 -6.04 16.41
N THR A 36 9.38 -6.02 17.51
CA THR A 36 8.20 -6.87 17.71
C THR A 36 7.14 -6.63 16.63
N GLU A 37 6.90 -5.38 16.26
CA GLU A 37 5.99 -5.01 15.17
C GLU A 37 6.43 -5.63 13.84
N GLN A 38 7.72 -5.52 13.50
CA GLN A 38 8.26 -6.10 12.26
C GLN A 38 8.12 -7.63 12.23
N GLN A 39 8.39 -8.30 13.35
CA GLN A 39 8.23 -9.75 13.45
C GLN A 39 6.79 -10.20 13.23
N ILE A 40 5.82 -9.53 13.89
CA ILE A 40 4.40 -9.85 13.73
C ILE A 40 3.92 -9.52 12.31
N PHE A 41 4.36 -8.39 11.74
CA PHE A 41 4.00 -8.01 10.39
C PHE A 41 4.50 -9.05 9.37
N LYS A 42 5.76 -9.47 9.49
CA LYS A 42 6.34 -10.52 8.65
C LYS A 42 5.59 -11.85 8.78
N ALA A 43 5.27 -12.27 10.00
CA ALA A 43 4.47 -13.48 10.23
C ALA A 43 3.07 -13.39 9.60
N ALA A 44 2.45 -12.20 9.61
CA ALA A 44 1.18 -11.96 8.94
C ALA A 44 1.31 -12.04 7.41
N GLU A 45 2.42 -11.54 6.83
CA GLU A 45 2.72 -11.67 5.40
C GLU A 45 2.94 -13.12 4.98
N GLU A 46 3.74 -13.88 5.73
CA GLU A 46 3.97 -15.30 5.50
C GLU A 46 2.65 -16.11 5.56
N LEU A 47 1.74 -15.74 6.45
CA LEU A 47 0.42 -16.34 6.53
C LEU A 47 -0.44 -16.04 5.29
N LEU A 48 -0.37 -14.82 4.76
CA LEU A 48 -1.06 -14.43 3.51
C LEU A 48 -0.45 -15.12 2.28
N GLU A 49 0.86 -15.37 2.26
CA GLU A 49 1.53 -16.15 1.20
C GLU A 49 1.11 -17.63 1.22
N GLN A 50 0.97 -18.21 2.42
CA GLN A 50 0.51 -19.59 2.60
C GLN A 50 -0.99 -19.76 2.34
N GLN A 51 -1.78 -18.73 2.52
CA GLN A 51 -3.24 -18.72 2.38
C GLN A 51 -3.69 -17.53 1.50
N PRO A 52 -3.36 -17.55 0.19
CA PRO A 52 -3.62 -16.42 -0.72
C PRO A 52 -5.10 -16.11 -0.89
N GLU A 53 -6.00 -17.06 -0.60
CA GLU A 53 -7.45 -16.84 -0.60
C GLU A 53 -7.90 -15.80 0.44
N ARG A 54 -7.08 -15.48 1.45
CA ARG A 54 -7.37 -14.41 2.41
C ARG A 54 -7.21 -13.02 1.79
N LEU A 55 -6.46 -12.90 0.70
CA LEU A 55 -6.35 -11.66 -0.06
C LEU A 55 -7.64 -11.32 -0.83
N ASP A 56 -8.52 -12.29 -1.03
CA ASP A 56 -9.84 -12.05 -1.63
C ASP A 56 -10.91 -11.65 -0.61
N ASP A 57 -10.63 -11.80 0.69
CA ASP A 57 -11.52 -11.39 1.75
C ASP A 57 -11.80 -9.88 1.70
N ARG A 58 -13.05 -9.48 1.92
CA ARG A 58 -13.45 -8.06 2.02
C ARG A 58 -12.98 -7.43 3.31
N ILE A 59 -12.95 -8.21 4.38
CA ILE A 59 -12.35 -7.90 5.66
C ILE A 59 -11.39 -9.04 6.02
N MET A 60 -10.13 -8.70 6.21
CA MET A 60 -9.12 -9.70 6.56
C MET A 60 -9.13 -9.96 8.06
N LEU A 61 -9.25 -11.23 8.43
CA LEU A 61 -9.08 -11.69 9.80
C LEU A 61 -7.82 -12.58 9.84
N LEU A 62 -6.77 -12.08 10.48
CA LEU A 62 -5.49 -12.78 10.65
C LEU A 62 -5.28 -13.13 12.13
N TRP A 63 -4.75 -14.31 12.39
CA TRP A 63 -4.47 -14.71 13.76
C TRP A 63 -3.20 -15.52 13.88
N GLY A 64 -2.53 -15.38 15.03
CA GLY A 64 -1.32 -16.10 15.36
C GLY A 64 -1.15 -16.23 16.87
N ARG A 65 -0.22 -17.10 17.29
CA ARG A 65 0.15 -17.29 18.68
C ARG A 65 1.32 -16.38 19.03
N ASP A 66 1.41 -16.00 20.29
CA ASP A 66 2.52 -15.22 20.86
C ASP A 66 2.73 -13.83 20.25
N TRP A 67 1.74 -13.30 19.53
CA TRP A 67 1.76 -11.92 19.05
C TRP A 67 1.47 -10.97 20.21
N HIS A 68 2.31 -9.95 20.36
CA HIS A 68 2.13 -9.03 21.50
C HIS A 68 0.85 -8.18 21.36
N PRO A 69 -0.11 -8.25 22.32
CA PRO A 69 -1.43 -7.60 22.19
C PRO A 69 -1.37 -6.08 22.09
N GLY A 70 -0.31 -5.43 22.62
CA GLY A 70 -0.11 -3.98 22.48
C GLY A 70 0.44 -3.54 21.12
N VAL A 71 0.78 -4.49 20.21
CA VAL A 71 1.37 -4.21 18.89
C VAL A 71 0.44 -4.58 17.75
N ILE A 72 -0.43 -5.58 17.93
CA ILE A 72 -1.33 -6.06 16.86
C ILE A 72 -2.17 -4.95 16.23
N GLY A 73 -2.52 -3.90 17.00
CA GLY A 73 -3.27 -2.75 16.46
C GLY A 73 -2.44 -1.90 15.49
N ILE A 74 -1.12 -1.81 15.69
CA ILE A 74 -0.21 -1.11 14.77
C ILE A 74 -0.04 -1.95 13.50
N VAL A 75 0.11 -3.26 13.65
CA VAL A 75 0.19 -4.19 12.52
C VAL A 75 -1.09 -4.15 11.70
N ALA A 76 -2.27 -4.12 12.33
CA ALA A 76 -3.55 -3.97 11.64
C ALA A 76 -3.60 -2.68 10.82
N SER A 77 -3.12 -1.54 11.35
CA SER A 77 -3.04 -0.27 10.61
C SER A 77 -2.17 -0.40 9.37
N ARG A 78 -0.96 -0.96 9.49
CA ARG A 78 -0.04 -1.15 8.34
C ARG A 78 -0.62 -2.07 7.27
N LEU A 79 -1.34 -3.13 7.67
CA LEU A 79 -2.01 -4.02 6.73
C LEU A 79 -3.17 -3.31 6.01
N VAL A 80 -3.92 -2.45 6.69
CA VAL A 80 -4.95 -1.60 6.06
C VAL A 80 -4.33 -0.65 5.04
N GLU A 81 -3.24 0.03 5.39
CA GLU A 81 -2.51 0.93 4.48
C GLU A 81 -2.03 0.19 3.22
N ARG A 82 -1.51 -1.03 3.39
CA ARG A 82 -1.00 -1.84 2.28
C ARG A 82 -2.10 -2.41 1.38
N THR A 83 -3.23 -2.80 1.96
CA THR A 83 -4.26 -3.59 1.25
C THR A 83 -5.50 -2.80 0.87
N GLY A 84 -5.67 -1.59 1.45
CA GLY A 84 -6.88 -0.79 1.27
C GLY A 84 -8.16 -1.45 1.80
N ARG A 85 -8.04 -2.42 2.73
CA ARG A 85 -9.18 -3.20 3.27
C ARG A 85 -9.21 -3.13 4.79
N PRO A 86 -10.38 -3.32 5.42
CA PRO A 86 -10.46 -3.51 6.85
C PRO A 86 -9.69 -4.77 7.28
N VAL A 87 -8.94 -4.68 8.38
CA VAL A 87 -8.12 -5.78 8.92
C VAL A 87 -8.36 -5.93 10.41
N ILE A 88 -8.51 -7.16 10.87
CA ILE A 88 -8.48 -7.55 12.27
C ILE A 88 -7.31 -8.51 12.48
N VAL A 89 -6.43 -8.16 13.41
CA VAL A 89 -5.30 -9.01 13.83
C VAL A 89 -5.60 -9.54 15.24
N VAL A 90 -5.52 -10.87 15.42
CA VAL A 90 -5.84 -11.55 16.67
C VAL A 90 -4.59 -12.28 17.18
N THR A 91 -4.25 -12.09 18.45
CA THR A 91 -3.29 -12.94 19.15
C THR A 91 -4.03 -13.95 20.01
N ILE A 92 -3.54 -15.19 20.02
CA ILE A 92 -4.13 -16.30 20.77
C ILE A 92 -3.18 -16.68 21.90
N ASP A 93 -3.70 -16.75 23.11
CA ASP A 93 -2.93 -17.17 24.28
C ASP A 93 -2.90 -18.73 24.44
N GLU A 94 -2.19 -19.22 25.46
CA GLU A 94 -2.06 -20.65 25.76
C GLU A 94 -3.39 -21.34 26.15
N HIS A 95 -4.40 -20.57 26.51
CA HIS A 95 -5.74 -21.08 26.87
C HIS A 95 -6.72 -21.06 25.69
N GLY A 96 -6.26 -20.65 24.50
CA GLY A 96 -7.11 -20.54 23.30
C GLY A 96 -8.03 -19.30 23.32
N GLU A 97 -7.72 -18.31 24.18
CA GLU A 97 -8.41 -17.03 24.14
C GLU A 97 -7.70 -16.07 23.18
N GLY A 98 -8.46 -15.57 22.19
CA GLY A 98 -8.00 -14.59 21.22
C GLY A 98 -8.32 -13.16 21.67
N LYS A 99 -7.32 -12.26 21.58
CA LYS A 99 -7.50 -10.81 21.70
C LYS A 99 -7.22 -10.17 20.35
N GLY A 100 -8.23 -9.49 19.77
CA GLY A 100 -8.15 -8.87 18.46
C GLY A 100 -8.17 -7.35 18.52
N SER A 101 -7.42 -6.76 17.60
CA SER A 101 -7.46 -5.33 17.31
C SER A 101 -7.70 -5.13 15.82
N GLY A 102 -8.75 -4.40 15.48
CA GLY A 102 -9.13 -4.11 14.10
C GLY A 102 -8.94 -2.65 13.73
N ARG A 103 -8.68 -2.45 12.45
CA ARG A 103 -8.60 -1.14 11.78
C ARG A 103 -9.43 -1.19 10.51
N SER A 104 -10.00 -0.07 10.15
CA SER A 104 -10.92 0.04 9.02
C SER A 104 -10.47 1.03 7.98
N VAL A 105 -11.20 1.07 6.89
CA VAL A 105 -11.11 2.07 5.83
C VAL A 105 -12.35 2.97 5.86
N GLN A 106 -12.25 4.15 5.27
CA GLN A 106 -13.39 5.06 5.16
C GLN A 106 -14.55 4.38 4.43
N GLY A 107 -15.76 4.57 4.95
CA GLY A 107 -16.97 3.96 4.39
C GLY A 107 -17.28 2.55 4.89
N PHE A 108 -16.39 1.91 5.69
CA PHE A 108 -16.64 0.61 6.28
C PHE A 108 -16.80 0.71 7.81
N ASN A 109 -17.97 0.37 8.34
CA ASN A 109 -18.22 0.38 9.79
C ASN A 109 -17.78 -0.94 10.44
N LEU A 110 -16.54 -0.96 10.94
CA LEU A 110 -15.93 -2.14 11.57
C LEU A 110 -16.68 -2.57 12.83
N HIS A 111 -17.15 -1.61 13.66
CA HIS A 111 -17.89 -1.93 14.87
C HIS A 111 -19.23 -2.63 14.56
N ALA A 112 -19.97 -2.15 13.56
CA ALA A 112 -21.21 -2.79 13.13
C ALA A 112 -20.96 -4.19 12.55
N CYS A 113 -19.89 -4.34 11.75
CA CYS A 113 -19.49 -5.63 11.21
C CYS A 113 -19.17 -6.65 12.31
N ILE A 114 -18.34 -6.29 13.29
CA ILE A 114 -18.01 -7.15 14.44
C ILE A 114 -19.27 -7.44 15.26
N GLY A 115 -20.12 -6.44 15.48
CA GLY A 115 -21.37 -6.57 16.25
C GLY A 115 -22.36 -7.57 15.63
N SER A 116 -22.34 -7.75 14.30
CA SER A 116 -23.16 -8.77 13.62
C SER A 116 -22.80 -10.22 13.99
N CYS A 117 -21.63 -10.41 14.60
CA CYS A 117 -21.09 -11.69 15.04
C CYS A 117 -20.97 -11.79 16.57
N ALA A 118 -21.74 -10.99 17.33
CA ALA A 118 -21.62 -10.88 18.78
C ALA A 118 -21.77 -12.23 19.54
N ASP A 119 -22.54 -13.16 19.00
CA ASP A 119 -22.72 -14.50 19.52
C ASP A 119 -21.48 -15.41 19.49
N LEU A 120 -20.50 -15.09 18.62
CA LEU A 120 -19.21 -15.80 18.54
C LEU A 120 -18.14 -15.18 19.45
N LEU A 121 -18.41 -14.00 20.00
CA LEU A 121 -17.43 -13.18 20.72
C LEU A 121 -17.64 -13.25 22.23
N VAL A 122 -16.55 -13.20 22.98
CA VAL A 122 -16.60 -13.02 24.45
C VAL A 122 -16.93 -11.58 24.79
N ARG A 123 -16.33 -10.64 24.06
CA ARG A 123 -16.60 -9.20 24.14
C ARG A 123 -16.10 -8.48 22.89
N TYR A 124 -16.67 -7.34 22.62
CA TYR A 124 -16.19 -6.42 21.57
C TYR A 124 -16.52 -4.97 21.92
N GLY A 125 -15.87 -4.03 21.26
CA GLY A 125 -16.13 -2.60 21.43
C GLY A 125 -15.23 -1.75 20.55
N GLY A 126 -15.59 -0.49 20.40
CA GLY A 126 -14.83 0.47 19.59
C GLY A 126 -15.73 1.36 18.75
N HIS A 127 -15.19 1.82 17.63
CA HIS A 127 -15.82 2.76 16.71
C HIS A 127 -15.75 2.23 15.26
N ALA A 128 -16.33 2.95 14.32
CA ALA A 128 -16.34 2.56 12.92
C ALA A 128 -14.92 2.29 12.34
N MET A 129 -13.92 3.10 12.74
CA MET A 129 -12.56 3.02 12.19
C MET A 129 -11.61 2.11 12.99
N ALA A 130 -11.90 1.83 14.25
CA ALA A 130 -11.04 1.00 15.10
C ALA A 130 -11.88 0.29 16.15
N ALA A 131 -11.70 -1.02 16.28
CA ALA A 131 -12.43 -1.84 17.23
C ALA A 131 -11.54 -2.94 17.80
N GLY A 132 -11.88 -3.38 19.02
CA GLY A 132 -11.27 -4.52 19.69
C GLY A 132 -12.28 -5.62 19.93
N LEU A 133 -11.80 -6.86 20.00
CA LEU A 133 -12.63 -8.01 20.31
C LEU A 133 -11.86 -9.04 21.15
N SER A 134 -12.61 -9.90 21.83
CA SER A 134 -12.11 -11.15 22.39
C SER A 134 -12.95 -12.30 21.86
N VAL A 135 -12.28 -13.38 21.44
CA VAL A 135 -12.92 -14.51 20.77
C VAL A 135 -12.21 -15.81 21.17
N ARG A 136 -12.90 -16.93 21.19
CA ARG A 136 -12.26 -18.25 21.33
C ARG A 136 -11.66 -18.69 20.01
N GLU A 137 -10.48 -19.33 20.05
CA GLU A 137 -9.76 -19.81 18.87
C GLU A 137 -10.65 -20.65 17.95
N GLU A 138 -11.46 -21.53 18.51
CA GLU A 138 -12.41 -22.40 17.79
C GLU A 138 -13.42 -21.65 16.92
N ASN A 139 -13.75 -20.41 17.31
CA ASN A 139 -14.72 -19.57 16.61
C ASN A 139 -14.10 -18.74 15.46
N LEU A 140 -12.77 -18.65 15.34
CA LEU A 140 -12.12 -17.80 14.36
C LEU A 140 -12.46 -18.13 12.89
N PRO A 141 -12.55 -19.40 12.47
CA PRO A 141 -12.92 -19.73 11.09
C PRO A 141 -14.35 -19.26 10.76
N GLU A 142 -15.30 -19.48 11.66
CA GLU A 142 -16.69 -19.07 11.47
C GLU A 142 -16.83 -17.55 11.55
N LEU A 143 -16.10 -16.91 12.44
CA LEU A 143 -16.03 -15.45 12.52
C LEU A 143 -15.55 -14.84 11.20
N ARG A 144 -14.46 -15.35 10.62
CA ARG A 144 -13.96 -14.91 9.30
C ARG A 144 -15.05 -15.00 8.24
N ARG A 145 -15.72 -16.13 8.14
CA ARG A 145 -16.77 -16.36 7.16
C ARG A 145 -17.90 -15.34 7.33
N ARG A 146 -18.42 -15.19 8.55
CA ARG A 146 -19.58 -14.30 8.83
C ARG A 146 -19.26 -12.82 8.66
N LEU A 147 -18.04 -12.37 9.04
CA LEU A 147 -17.58 -11.01 8.78
C LEU A 147 -17.57 -10.71 7.28
N ASN A 148 -17.08 -11.64 6.46
CA ASN A 148 -17.04 -11.49 5.01
C ASN A 148 -18.44 -11.55 4.37
N ASP A 149 -19.32 -12.41 4.86
CA ASP A 149 -20.73 -12.46 4.43
C ASP A 149 -21.46 -11.14 4.73
N TRP A 150 -21.22 -10.56 5.91
CA TRP A 150 -21.77 -9.25 6.28
C TRP A 150 -21.20 -8.15 5.37
N ALA A 151 -19.88 -8.13 5.17
CA ALA A 151 -19.23 -7.17 4.32
C ALA A 151 -19.69 -7.25 2.86
N ALA A 152 -19.99 -8.45 2.35
CA ALA A 152 -20.51 -8.63 1.00
C ALA A 152 -21.91 -8.04 0.82
N ARG A 153 -22.76 -8.07 1.87
CA ARG A 153 -24.12 -7.52 1.83
C ARG A 153 -24.16 -6.02 2.05
N GLU A 154 -23.47 -5.53 3.08
CA GLU A 154 -23.57 -4.14 3.53
C GLU A 154 -22.59 -3.21 2.81
N CYS A 155 -21.45 -3.74 2.33
CA CYS A 155 -20.42 -3.00 1.62
C CYS A 155 -19.99 -3.75 0.35
N PRO A 156 -20.89 -3.87 -0.66
CA PRO A 156 -20.61 -4.64 -1.89
C PRO A 156 -19.43 -4.07 -2.68
N VAL A 157 -19.12 -2.79 -2.52
CA VAL A 157 -17.96 -2.13 -3.11
C VAL A 157 -17.14 -1.48 -2.01
N LEU A 158 -15.91 -1.95 -1.83
CA LEU A 158 -14.92 -1.26 -1.02
C LEU A 158 -14.23 -0.25 -1.93
N HIS A 159 -14.52 1.02 -1.75
CA HIS A 159 -13.82 2.08 -2.44
C HIS A 159 -12.55 2.41 -1.68
N THR A 160 -11.42 2.39 -2.37
CA THR A 160 -10.22 3.08 -1.84
C THR A 160 -10.58 4.56 -1.74
N PRO A 161 -10.51 5.17 -0.55
CA PRO A 161 -10.85 6.58 -0.41
C PRO A 161 -9.91 7.40 -1.32
N PRO A 162 -10.46 8.37 -2.07
CA PRO A 162 -9.63 9.25 -2.88
C PRO A 162 -8.71 10.06 -1.96
N LEU A 163 -7.45 10.19 -2.36
CA LEU A 163 -6.54 11.12 -1.71
C LEU A 163 -6.90 12.54 -2.15
N THR A 164 -7.31 13.36 -1.19
CA THR A 164 -7.60 14.77 -1.45
C THR A 164 -6.32 15.59 -1.32
N CYS A 165 -5.97 16.32 -2.37
CA CYS A 165 -4.90 17.31 -2.35
C CYS A 165 -5.50 18.71 -2.23
N ASP A 166 -4.94 19.54 -1.36
CA ASP A 166 -5.43 20.89 -1.09
C ASP A 166 -5.17 21.83 -2.26
N VAL A 167 -4.00 21.69 -2.91
CA VAL A 167 -3.62 22.54 -4.03
C VAL A 167 -2.59 21.89 -4.94
N THR A 168 -2.69 22.16 -6.24
CA THR A 168 -1.65 21.81 -7.22
C THR A 168 -0.54 22.86 -7.21
N ILE A 169 0.70 22.40 -7.19
CA ILE A 169 1.91 23.23 -7.11
C ILE A 169 2.82 23.08 -8.32
N HIS A 170 3.61 24.12 -8.57
CA HIS A 170 4.72 24.14 -9.52
C HIS A 170 6.02 24.48 -8.78
N LEU A 171 7.07 23.69 -9.01
CA LEU A 171 8.34 23.84 -8.26
C LEU A 171 9.02 25.20 -8.44
N ASP A 172 8.84 25.87 -9.56
CA ASP A 172 9.38 27.19 -9.84
C ASP A 172 8.70 28.33 -9.05
N ARG A 173 7.53 28.06 -8.47
CA ARG A 173 6.74 29.03 -7.70
C ARG A 173 6.82 28.84 -6.18
N ILE A 174 7.50 27.79 -5.73
CA ILE A 174 7.59 27.48 -4.30
C ILE A 174 8.92 27.95 -3.76
N THR A 175 8.86 28.72 -2.69
CA THR A 175 10.03 29.24 -1.98
C THR A 175 10.08 28.71 -0.55
N VAL A 176 11.26 28.73 0.07
CA VAL A 176 11.43 28.42 1.50
C VAL A 176 10.52 29.31 2.35
N GLU A 177 10.38 30.59 2.00
CA GLU A 177 9.55 31.52 2.73
C GLU A 177 8.06 31.15 2.64
N SER A 178 7.55 30.80 1.44
CA SER A 178 6.16 30.39 1.29
C SER A 178 5.83 29.14 2.09
N VAL A 179 6.77 28.17 2.21
CA VAL A 179 6.57 26.96 3.02
C VAL A 179 6.65 27.26 4.52
N ARG A 180 7.53 28.18 4.95
CA ARG A 180 7.55 28.63 6.36
C ARG A 180 6.23 29.29 6.77
N HIS A 181 5.54 30.01 5.88
CA HIS A 181 4.23 30.57 6.20
C HIS A 181 3.18 29.50 6.53
N LEU A 182 3.33 28.25 6.04
CA LEU A 182 2.43 27.14 6.42
C LEU A 182 2.52 26.81 7.92
N GLU A 183 3.64 27.12 8.57
CA GLU A 183 3.81 26.91 10.03
C GLU A 183 2.80 27.75 10.84
N GLN A 184 2.27 28.84 10.27
CA GLN A 184 1.23 29.65 10.90
C GLN A 184 -0.13 28.92 10.99
N LEU A 185 -0.31 27.84 10.22
CA LEU A 185 -1.50 26.98 10.28
C LEU A 185 -1.39 25.92 11.39
N ALA A 186 -0.21 25.75 11.98
CA ALA A 186 0.01 24.79 13.07
C ALA A 186 -0.72 25.23 14.37
N PRO A 187 -1.07 24.29 15.28
CA PRO A 187 -0.67 22.88 15.25
C PRO A 187 -1.52 22.03 14.32
N TYR A 188 -0.88 21.13 13.58
CA TYR A 188 -1.57 20.14 12.77
C TYR A 188 -2.03 18.95 13.60
N GLY A 189 -3.15 18.33 13.23
CA GLY A 189 -3.75 17.17 13.91
C GLY A 189 -5.00 16.67 13.20
N ALA A 190 -5.86 15.94 13.92
CA ALA A 190 -7.02 15.26 13.35
C ALA A 190 -8.01 16.21 12.65
N GLU A 191 -8.30 17.38 13.25
CA GLU A 191 -9.25 18.38 12.70
C GLU A 191 -8.54 19.48 11.87
N ASN A 192 -7.22 19.46 11.85
CA ASN A 192 -6.39 20.37 11.06
C ASN A 192 -5.23 19.60 10.44
N PRO A 193 -5.45 18.80 9.39
CA PRO A 193 -4.41 17.95 8.81
C PRO A 193 -3.32 18.77 8.13
N THR A 194 -2.12 18.21 8.06
CA THR A 194 -1.01 18.81 7.30
C THR A 194 -1.41 18.94 5.84
N PRO A 195 -1.26 20.12 5.20
CA PRO A 195 -1.61 20.32 3.80
C PRO A 195 -0.95 19.34 2.86
N VAL A 196 -1.72 18.80 1.93
CA VAL A 196 -1.28 17.87 0.89
C VAL A 196 -1.22 18.62 -0.45
N PHE A 197 -0.04 18.65 -1.03
CA PHE A 197 0.21 19.31 -2.31
C PHE A 197 0.29 18.29 -3.43
N LEU A 198 -0.29 18.60 -4.59
CA LEU A 198 -0.14 17.81 -5.81
C LEU A 198 0.92 18.46 -6.72
N LEU A 199 2.02 17.76 -6.93
CA LEU A 199 3.04 18.09 -7.92
C LEU A 199 2.80 17.24 -9.18
N GLN A 200 2.28 17.85 -10.23
CA GLN A 200 1.96 17.15 -11.47
C GLN A 200 3.14 17.13 -12.44
N SER A 201 3.24 16.03 -13.19
CA SER A 201 4.19 15.84 -14.29
C SER A 201 5.65 16.11 -13.89
N ALA A 202 6.03 15.66 -12.70
CA ALA A 202 7.43 15.70 -12.27
C ALA A 202 8.21 14.53 -12.84
N VAL A 203 9.46 14.78 -13.23
CA VAL A 203 10.38 13.73 -13.70
C VAL A 203 11.15 13.16 -12.52
N VAL A 204 11.18 11.84 -12.38
CA VAL A 204 12.08 11.15 -11.46
C VAL A 204 13.52 11.29 -11.96
N ASP A 205 14.29 12.21 -11.36
CA ASP A 205 15.63 12.59 -11.79
C ASP A 205 16.73 11.97 -10.92
N GLY A 206 16.35 11.30 -9.83
CA GLY A 206 17.27 10.57 -8.93
C GLY A 206 16.51 9.78 -7.88
N VAL A 207 17.07 8.62 -7.50
CA VAL A 207 16.57 7.76 -6.43
C VAL A 207 17.75 7.41 -5.52
N TYR A 208 17.62 7.66 -4.24
CA TYR A 208 18.68 7.48 -3.24
C TYR A 208 18.14 6.71 -2.04
N PRO A 209 18.77 5.61 -1.61
CA PRO A 209 18.41 4.95 -0.36
C PRO A 209 18.76 5.85 0.83
N VAL A 210 17.90 5.85 1.86
CA VAL A 210 18.11 6.55 3.12
C VAL A 210 17.78 5.65 4.31
N SER A 211 18.34 5.93 5.47
CA SER A 211 18.10 5.14 6.70
C SER A 211 18.38 3.65 6.49
N GLU A 212 19.59 3.31 6.04
CA GLU A 212 20.01 1.92 5.78
C GLU A 212 19.14 1.19 4.73
N GLY A 213 18.62 1.95 3.76
CA GLY A 213 17.80 1.41 2.68
C GLY A 213 16.32 1.22 3.01
N ARG A 214 15.87 1.53 4.23
CA ARG A 214 14.46 1.38 4.64
C ARG A 214 13.51 2.36 3.97
N HIS A 215 14.02 3.44 3.42
CA HIS A 215 13.26 4.50 2.77
C HIS A 215 13.96 4.92 1.49
N SER A 216 13.27 5.63 0.61
CA SER A 216 13.86 6.25 -0.56
C SER A 216 13.70 7.77 -0.53
N ARG A 217 14.73 8.47 -1.02
CA ARG A 217 14.68 9.89 -1.30
C ARG A 217 14.74 10.08 -2.81
N LEU A 218 13.69 10.65 -3.37
CA LEU A 218 13.57 10.95 -4.78
C LEU A 218 14.01 12.40 -5.02
N ARG A 219 14.73 12.61 -6.13
CA ARG A 219 14.91 13.93 -6.74
C ARG A 219 13.87 14.07 -7.83
N LEU A 220 12.91 14.95 -7.60
CA LEU A 220 11.81 15.26 -8.51
C LEU A 220 12.15 16.56 -9.25
N ARG A 221 12.08 16.55 -10.57
CA ARG A 221 12.39 17.71 -11.42
C ARG A 221 11.17 18.13 -12.21
N GLN A 222 10.92 19.44 -12.23
CA GLN A 222 9.91 20.07 -13.08
C GLN A 222 10.53 21.33 -13.72
N GLY A 223 10.72 21.30 -15.04
CA GLY A 223 11.49 22.30 -15.74
C GLY A 223 12.96 22.34 -15.24
N ASN A 224 13.38 23.50 -14.75
CA ASN A 224 14.73 23.73 -14.19
C ASN A 224 14.77 23.59 -12.67
N SER A 225 13.63 23.42 -12.02
CA SER A 225 13.51 23.31 -10.56
C SER A 225 13.52 21.86 -10.09
N CYS A 226 14.12 21.62 -8.93
CA CYS A 226 14.19 20.29 -8.32
C CYS A 226 13.75 20.35 -6.86
N LEU A 227 13.10 19.26 -6.41
CA LEU A 227 12.72 19.02 -5.03
C LEU A 227 13.23 17.65 -4.60
N TYR A 228 13.84 17.58 -3.43
CA TYR A 228 14.09 16.29 -2.78
C TYR A 228 12.92 15.94 -1.89
N ALA A 229 12.36 14.74 -2.11
CA ALA A 229 11.24 14.24 -1.34
C ALA A 229 11.53 12.81 -0.83
N VAL A 230 11.16 12.54 0.42
CA VAL A 230 11.38 11.23 1.05
C VAL A 230 10.08 10.43 1.01
N TRP A 231 10.17 9.19 0.55
CA TRP A 231 9.10 8.20 0.66
C TRP A 231 9.43 7.24 1.79
N PHE A 232 8.78 7.44 2.91
CA PHE A 232 8.98 6.63 4.10
C PHE A 232 8.36 5.23 3.91
N GLY A 233 9.08 4.19 4.33
CA GLY A 233 8.63 2.82 4.22
C GLY A 233 8.73 2.21 2.82
N MET A 234 9.24 2.96 1.82
CA MET A 234 9.47 2.50 0.46
C MET A 234 10.99 2.39 0.20
N PRO A 235 11.58 1.19 0.27
CA PRO A 235 12.97 0.96 -0.09
C PRO A 235 13.24 1.30 -1.56
N ALA A 236 14.41 1.86 -1.87
CA ALA A 236 14.75 2.23 -3.24
C ALA A 236 14.75 1.03 -4.22
N GLU A 237 15.03 -0.16 -3.71
CA GLU A 237 15.04 -1.40 -4.51
C GLU A 237 13.63 -1.89 -4.86
N GLN A 238 12.61 -1.48 -4.07
CA GLN A 238 11.20 -1.83 -4.25
C GLN A 238 10.43 -0.80 -5.06
N LEU A 239 11.06 0.34 -5.40
CA LEU A 239 10.39 1.42 -6.10
C LEU A 239 9.98 0.99 -7.53
N PRO A 240 8.69 1.11 -7.91
CA PRO A 240 8.22 0.71 -9.24
C PRO A 240 8.57 1.71 -10.34
N TYR A 241 9.25 2.82 -10.00
CA TYR A 241 9.60 3.90 -10.90
C TYR A 241 11.10 3.94 -11.18
N ALA A 242 11.45 4.31 -12.40
CA ALA A 242 12.84 4.46 -12.85
C ALA A 242 13.17 5.92 -13.16
N LEU A 243 14.45 6.20 -13.33
CA LEU A 243 14.92 7.51 -13.80
C LEU A 243 14.30 7.85 -15.16
N GLY A 244 13.76 9.07 -15.26
CA GLY A 244 13.10 9.58 -16.46
C GLY A 244 11.59 9.32 -16.49
N ASP A 245 11.02 8.53 -15.57
CA ASP A 245 9.57 8.39 -15.48
C ASP A 245 8.93 9.71 -15.08
N VAL A 246 7.78 10.00 -15.69
CA VAL A 246 6.98 11.19 -15.38
C VAL A 246 5.86 10.80 -14.44
N VAL A 247 5.79 11.48 -13.31
CA VAL A 247 4.91 11.10 -12.18
C VAL A 247 4.10 12.29 -11.66
N ASP A 248 2.93 12.01 -11.14
CA ASP A 248 2.16 12.90 -10.29
C ASP A 248 2.39 12.49 -8.83
N VAL A 249 2.71 13.45 -7.97
CA VAL A 249 3.15 13.19 -6.60
C VAL A 249 2.29 14.00 -5.62
N ALA A 250 1.63 13.29 -4.72
CA ALA A 250 1.00 13.89 -3.55
C ALA A 250 2.03 13.94 -2.40
N LEU A 251 2.28 15.11 -1.85
CA LEU A 251 3.32 15.31 -0.84
C LEU A 251 2.98 16.40 0.16
N ASN A 252 3.57 16.32 1.36
CA ASN A 252 3.67 17.45 2.26
C ASN A 252 4.99 18.19 2.01
N LEU A 253 5.00 19.48 2.25
CA LEU A 253 6.19 20.32 2.17
C LEU A 253 6.68 20.73 3.56
N SER A 254 7.99 20.80 3.71
CA SER A 254 8.67 21.29 4.91
C SER A 254 9.96 22.01 4.55
N VAL A 255 10.50 22.76 5.50
CA VAL A 255 11.82 23.37 5.38
C VAL A 255 12.81 22.55 6.20
N TYR A 256 13.91 22.16 5.58
CA TYR A 256 15.01 21.48 6.21
C TYR A 256 16.19 22.45 6.36
N GLU A 257 16.66 22.65 7.59
CA GLU A 257 17.84 23.46 7.88
C GLU A 257 19.12 22.61 7.75
N SER A 258 20.01 23.02 6.89
CA SER A 258 21.31 22.36 6.67
C SER A 258 22.45 23.34 6.86
N ALA A 259 23.68 22.82 6.91
CA ALA A 259 24.91 23.65 6.95
C ALA A 259 25.02 24.59 5.71
N ARG A 260 24.27 24.32 4.63
CA ARG A 260 24.22 25.13 3.40
C ARG A 260 23.03 26.09 3.38
N GLY A 261 22.29 26.21 4.48
CA GLY A 261 21.09 27.04 4.60
C GLY A 261 19.79 26.22 4.50
N ALA A 262 18.69 26.95 4.59
CA ALA A 262 17.34 26.38 4.51
C ALA A 262 17.03 25.87 3.11
N GLN A 263 16.48 24.67 3.02
CA GLN A 263 16.12 24.01 1.76
C GLN A 263 14.70 23.44 1.85
N LEU A 264 14.00 23.38 0.73
CA LEU A 264 12.72 22.71 0.61
C LEU A 264 12.92 21.19 0.70
N SER A 265 12.05 20.53 1.42
CA SER A 265 11.96 19.07 1.52
C SER A 265 10.52 18.62 1.37
N GLY A 266 10.30 17.51 0.65
CA GLY A 266 9.00 16.86 0.51
C GLY A 266 8.93 15.57 1.32
N ARG A 267 7.73 15.26 1.84
CA ARG A 267 7.37 13.92 2.30
C ARG A 267 6.34 13.37 1.34
N ILE A 268 6.68 12.31 0.59
CA ILE A 268 5.77 11.66 -0.35
C ILE A 268 4.70 10.92 0.43
N ILE A 269 3.43 11.17 0.09
CA ILE A 269 2.25 10.48 0.59
C ILE A 269 1.85 9.40 -0.41
N ASP A 270 1.79 9.79 -1.70
CA ASP A 270 1.46 8.90 -2.79
C ASP A 270 2.14 9.36 -4.08
N LEU A 271 2.38 8.42 -4.99
CA LEU A 271 3.03 8.69 -6.25
C LEU A 271 2.50 7.71 -7.31
N HIS A 272 2.07 8.24 -8.43
CA HIS A 272 1.62 7.43 -9.56
C HIS A 272 2.10 8.04 -10.89
N PRO A 273 2.10 7.28 -11.99
CA PRO A 273 2.45 7.81 -13.31
C PRO A 273 1.59 9.02 -13.66
N ALA A 274 2.21 10.04 -14.28
CA ALA A 274 1.50 11.26 -14.65
C ALA A 274 0.42 10.98 -15.70
N GLY A 275 -0.71 11.69 -15.54
CA GLY A 275 -1.80 11.64 -16.49
C GLY A 275 -2.64 10.36 -16.42
N LEU A 276 -2.48 9.52 -15.40
CA LEU A 276 -3.38 8.39 -15.19
C LEU A 276 -4.76 8.88 -14.75
N GLY A 277 -5.76 8.56 -15.54
CA GLY A 277 -7.14 8.95 -15.32
C GLY A 277 -8.05 7.77 -14.92
N ALA A 278 -9.35 8.03 -14.95
CA ALA A 278 -10.39 7.05 -14.65
C ALA A 278 -10.38 5.84 -15.63
N GLU A 279 -9.80 6.02 -16.81
CA GLU A 279 -9.76 4.98 -17.85
C GLU A 279 -8.92 3.78 -17.43
N LEU A 280 -7.75 4.00 -16.82
CA LEU A 280 -6.93 2.92 -16.26
C LEU A 280 -7.71 2.10 -15.25
N ALA A 281 -8.36 2.76 -14.27
CA ALA A 281 -9.15 2.06 -13.25
C ALA A 281 -10.31 1.28 -13.86
N ARG A 282 -10.99 1.86 -14.86
CA ARG A 282 -12.10 1.22 -15.57
C ARG A 282 -11.63 -0.04 -16.29
N GLN A 283 -10.56 0.03 -17.06
CA GLN A 283 -10.04 -1.13 -17.79
C GLN A 283 -9.46 -2.20 -16.88
N ALA A 284 -8.77 -1.81 -15.80
CA ALA A 284 -8.31 -2.75 -14.78
C ALA A 284 -9.48 -3.51 -14.12
N ALA A 285 -10.60 -2.83 -13.85
CA ALA A 285 -11.80 -3.48 -13.33
C ALA A 285 -12.38 -4.51 -14.30
N LEU A 286 -12.37 -4.25 -15.62
CA LEU A 286 -12.80 -5.23 -16.64
C LEU A 286 -11.90 -6.48 -16.63
N VAL A 287 -10.60 -6.31 -16.52
CA VAL A 287 -9.67 -7.45 -16.43
C VAL A 287 -9.88 -8.25 -15.14
N GLN A 288 -10.19 -7.60 -14.03
CA GLN A 288 -10.54 -8.30 -12.79
C GLN A 288 -11.87 -9.09 -12.95
N ALA A 289 -12.88 -8.49 -13.58
CA ALA A 289 -14.14 -9.17 -13.87
C ALA A 289 -13.90 -10.42 -14.73
N LEU A 290 -13.07 -10.31 -15.78
CA LEU A 290 -12.67 -11.46 -16.62
C LEU A 290 -12.01 -12.57 -15.79
N ARG A 291 -11.05 -12.22 -14.90
CA ARG A 291 -10.36 -13.20 -14.03
C ARG A 291 -11.30 -13.92 -13.06
N ARG A 292 -12.40 -13.27 -12.66
CA ARG A 292 -13.43 -13.83 -11.78
C ARG A 292 -14.50 -14.62 -12.52
N GLY A 293 -14.41 -14.73 -13.86
CA GLY A 293 -15.43 -15.38 -14.68
C GLY A 293 -16.75 -14.60 -14.77
N THR A 294 -16.72 -13.29 -14.50
CA THR A 294 -17.90 -12.43 -14.65
C THR A 294 -18.14 -12.15 -16.14
N PRO A 295 -19.36 -12.38 -16.68
CA PRO A 295 -19.66 -12.12 -18.08
C PRO A 295 -19.40 -10.66 -18.46
N LEU A 296 -18.74 -10.46 -19.59
CA LEU A 296 -18.46 -9.16 -20.19
C LEU A 296 -19.24 -8.99 -21.49
N THR A 297 -19.64 -7.76 -21.81
CA THR A 297 -20.21 -7.47 -23.11
C THR A 297 -19.14 -7.55 -24.22
N GLU A 298 -19.55 -7.77 -25.47
CA GLU A 298 -18.63 -7.82 -26.62
C GLU A 298 -17.80 -6.53 -26.77
N GLU A 299 -18.38 -5.39 -26.41
CA GLU A 299 -17.66 -4.10 -26.42
C GLU A 299 -16.59 -4.05 -25.33
N GLN A 300 -16.91 -4.52 -24.12
CA GLN A 300 -15.96 -4.61 -23.01
C GLN A 300 -14.81 -5.58 -23.30
N LYS A 301 -15.13 -6.75 -23.91
CA LYS A 301 -14.10 -7.70 -24.36
C LYS A 301 -13.14 -7.07 -25.37
N LYS A 302 -13.65 -6.36 -26.39
CA LYS A 302 -12.82 -5.66 -27.39
C LYS A 302 -11.87 -4.64 -26.79
N GLN A 303 -12.27 -3.98 -25.71
CA GLN A 303 -11.42 -2.98 -25.04
C GLN A 303 -10.19 -3.62 -24.37
N ILE A 304 -10.30 -4.85 -23.87
CA ILE A 304 -9.23 -5.53 -23.12
C ILE A 304 -8.55 -6.66 -23.88
N ALA A 305 -9.10 -7.08 -25.05
CA ALA A 305 -8.53 -8.13 -25.86
C ALA A 305 -7.27 -7.65 -26.60
N PRO A 306 -6.07 -8.16 -26.27
CA PRO A 306 -4.84 -7.75 -26.94
C PRO A 306 -4.73 -8.40 -28.32
N ALA A 307 -4.38 -7.62 -29.32
CA ALA A 307 -3.90 -8.16 -30.59
C ALA A 307 -2.46 -8.70 -30.41
N ARG A 308 -1.99 -9.48 -31.37
CA ARG A 308 -0.60 -9.99 -31.33
C ARG A 308 0.45 -8.87 -31.27
N THR A 309 0.18 -7.75 -31.90
CA THR A 309 1.03 -6.55 -31.88
C THR A 309 1.14 -5.96 -30.48
N ASP A 310 0.04 -5.96 -29.70
CA ASP A 310 -0.01 -5.43 -28.34
C ASP A 310 0.83 -6.33 -27.40
N ILE A 311 0.69 -7.66 -27.54
CA ILE A 311 1.50 -8.60 -26.74
C ILE A 311 3.00 -8.47 -27.06
N ILE A 312 3.36 -8.26 -28.34
CA ILE A 312 4.75 -8.02 -28.73
C ILE A 312 5.28 -6.70 -28.13
N ALA A 313 4.45 -5.65 -28.11
CA ALA A 313 4.83 -4.37 -27.50
C ALA A 313 5.11 -4.51 -26.01
N VAL A 314 4.21 -5.19 -25.27
CA VAL A 314 4.39 -5.52 -23.86
C VAL A 314 5.67 -6.33 -23.64
N TYR A 315 5.89 -7.39 -24.41
CA TYR A 315 7.08 -8.24 -24.28
C TYR A 315 8.37 -7.48 -24.50
N ARG A 316 8.42 -6.58 -25.51
CA ARG A 316 9.58 -5.72 -25.77
C ARG A 316 9.83 -4.73 -24.64
N GLU A 317 8.76 -4.17 -24.08
CA GLU A 317 8.88 -3.24 -22.96
C GLU A 317 9.40 -3.96 -21.71
N LEU A 318 8.95 -5.19 -21.45
CA LEU A 318 9.46 -6.02 -20.36
C LEU A 318 10.95 -6.40 -20.54
N GLN A 319 11.48 -6.37 -21.78
CA GLN A 319 12.91 -6.53 -22.07
C GLN A 319 13.73 -5.27 -21.83
N SER A 320 13.12 -4.08 -21.91
CA SER A 320 13.83 -2.80 -21.92
C SER A 320 14.42 -2.43 -20.56
N ARG A 321 13.70 -2.77 -19.50
CA ARG A 321 14.10 -2.54 -18.11
C ARG A 321 13.39 -3.53 -17.18
N ARG A 322 13.78 -3.50 -15.91
CA ARG A 322 13.08 -4.25 -14.86
C ARG A 322 11.75 -3.57 -14.53
N TRP A 323 10.65 -4.32 -14.55
CA TRP A 323 9.32 -3.86 -14.24
C TRP A 323 8.78 -4.59 -13.02
N HIS A 324 8.11 -3.84 -12.14
CA HIS A 324 7.49 -4.38 -10.94
C HIS A 324 6.33 -5.33 -11.31
N ALA A 325 6.23 -6.48 -10.64
CA ALA A 325 5.20 -7.46 -10.97
C ALA A 325 3.86 -7.18 -10.25
N GLU A 326 3.92 -6.50 -9.10
CA GLU A 326 2.75 -6.20 -8.28
C GLU A 326 2.14 -4.82 -8.61
N ASP A 327 2.93 -3.90 -9.19
CA ASP A 327 2.45 -2.60 -9.67
C ASP A 327 2.73 -2.43 -11.17
N LEU A 328 1.70 -2.63 -11.98
CA LEU A 328 1.76 -2.50 -13.43
C LEU A 328 1.35 -1.12 -13.94
N GLN A 329 1.00 -0.17 -13.07
CA GLN A 329 0.61 1.18 -13.50
C GLN A 329 1.71 1.88 -14.32
N PRO A 330 3.00 1.83 -13.91
CA PRO A 330 4.06 2.43 -14.72
C PRO A 330 4.21 1.81 -16.11
N LEU A 331 4.00 0.50 -16.24
CA LEU A 331 4.00 -0.20 -17.53
C LEU A 331 2.80 0.22 -18.39
N CYS A 332 1.60 0.30 -17.79
CA CYS A 332 0.39 0.75 -18.48
C CYS A 332 0.52 2.20 -18.96
N ALA A 333 1.04 3.09 -18.12
CA ALA A 333 1.31 4.48 -18.50
C ALA A 333 2.31 4.58 -19.66
N LYS A 334 3.35 3.75 -19.66
CA LYS A 334 4.36 3.72 -20.72
C LYS A 334 3.81 3.27 -22.07
N LEU A 335 2.86 2.35 -22.06
CA LEU A 335 2.23 1.79 -23.27
C LEU A 335 0.97 2.55 -23.71
N GLY A 336 0.48 3.47 -22.89
CA GLY A 336 -0.73 4.26 -23.09
C GLY A 336 -1.90 3.80 -22.22
N GLU A 337 -2.53 4.76 -21.53
CA GLU A 337 -3.63 4.49 -20.60
C GLU A 337 -4.80 3.74 -21.28
N GLU A 338 -5.11 4.08 -22.51
CA GLU A 338 -6.15 3.46 -23.34
C GLU A 338 -5.85 2.01 -23.69
N GLN A 339 -4.60 1.55 -23.50
CA GLN A 339 -4.18 0.17 -23.72
C GLN A 339 -4.09 -0.65 -22.43
N THR A 340 -4.46 -0.07 -21.28
CA THR A 340 -4.31 -0.71 -19.96
C THR A 340 -4.87 -2.12 -19.92
N GLY A 341 -6.10 -2.32 -20.35
CA GLY A 341 -6.74 -3.64 -20.35
C GLY A 341 -5.99 -4.66 -21.18
N LYS A 342 -5.57 -4.28 -22.39
CA LYS A 342 -4.77 -5.12 -23.28
C LYS A 342 -3.39 -5.43 -22.69
N THR A 343 -2.75 -4.42 -22.06
CA THR A 343 -1.46 -4.59 -21.38
C THR A 343 -1.57 -5.61 -20.24
N LEU A 344 -2.57 -5.48 -19.37
CA LEU A 344 -2.78 -6.39 -18.24
C LEU A 344 -3.09 -7.83 -18.69
N VAL A 345 -3.91 -7.99 -19.73
CA VAL A 345 -4.21 -9.31 -20.32
C VAL A 345 -2.96 -9.89 -21.01
N ALA A 346 -2.19 -9.06 -21.72
CA ALA A 346 -0.94 -9.49 -22.36
C ALA A 346 0.10 -9.98 -21.35
N VAL A 347 0.30 -9.25 -20.24
CA VAL A 347 1.21 -9.67 -19.16
C VAL A 347 0.74 -11.02 -18.60
N ALA A 348 -0.54 -11.18 -18.28
CA ALA A 348 -1.08 -12.43 -17.75
C ALA A 348 -0.92 -13.59 -18.76
N ALA A 349 -1.15 -13.34 -20.05
CA ALA A 349 -0.96 -14.36 -21.10
C ALA A 349 0.52 -14.79 -21.22
N LEU A 350 1.46 -13.84 -21.17
CA LEU A 350 2.90 -14.12 -21.24
C LEU A 350 3.35 -14.95 -20.03
N GLU A 351 2.84 -14.65 -18.84
CA GLU A 351 3.11 -15.41 -17.61
C GLU A 351 2.54 -16.82 -17.72
N GLN A 352 1.28 -16.97 -18.08
CA GLN A 352 0.58 -18.26 -18.17
C GLN A 352 1.21 -19.23 -19.18
N VAL A 353 1.79 -18.71 -20.26
CA VAL A 353 2.54 -19.56 -21.22
C VAL A 353 4.02 -19.72 -20.83
N GLY A 354 4.46 -19.14 -19.71
CA GLY A 354 5.81 -19.29 -19.18
C GLY A 354 6.87 -18.58 -20.03
N LEU A 355 6.55 -17.42 -20.59
CA LEU A 355 7.52 -16.53 -21.26
C LEU A 355 8.10 -15.49 -20.30
N ILE A 356 7.38 -15.18 -19.23
CA ILE A 356 7.82 -14.35 -18.11
C ILE A 356 7.48 -15.03 -16.79
N THR A 357 8.19 -14.66 -15.75
CA THR A 357 7.92 -15.09 -14.36
C THR A 357 8.18 -13.95 -13.41
N ALA A 358 7.46 -13.91 -12.29
CA ALA A 358 7.74 -12.96 -11.23
C ALA A 358 8.87 -13.51 -10.35
N ALA A 359 9.99 -12.80 -10.26
CA ALA A 359 11.14 -13.14 -9.42
C ALA A 359 11.31 -12.13 -8.30
N GLU A 360 11.52 -12.61 -7.08
CA GLU A 360 11.72 -11.76 -5.91
C GLU A 360 13.16 -11.22 -5.87
N LYS A 361 13.28 -9.91 -5.62
CA LYS A 361 14.55 -9.24 -5.44
C LYS A 361 14.39 -8.02 -4.52
N GLY A 362 15.14 -8.00 -3.42
CA GLY A 362 15.10 -6.89 -2.46
C GLY A 362 13.74 -6.72 -1.76
N GLY A 363 12.94 -7.80 -1.63
CA GLY A 363 11.61 -7.76 -1.02
C GLY A 363 10.49 -7.24 -1.93
N ALA A 364 10.76 -7.15 -3.24
CA ALA A 364 9.74 -6.86 -4.26
C ALA A 364 9.83 -7.87 -5.41
N LYS A 365 8.71 -8.09 -6.11
CA LYS A 365 8.65 -9.00 -7.26
C LYS A 365 8.75 -8.22 -8.56
N PHE A 366 9.63 -8.71 -9.44
CA PHE A 366 9.86 -8.11 -10.76
C PHE A 366 9.66 -9.15 -11.86
N TRP A 367 9.18 -8.69 -13.01
CA TRP A 367 9.08 -9.54 -14.18
C TRP A 367 10.47 -9.86 -14.74
N GLU A 368 10.73 -11.14 -14.90
CA GLU A 368 11.91 -11.68 -15.58
C GLU A 368 11.50 -12.52 -16.78
N LEU A 369 12.29 -12.44 -17.85
CA LEU A 369 12.08 -13.24 -19.04
C LEU A 369 12.57 -14.67 -18.80
N VAL A 370 11.75 -15.64 -19.21
CA VAL A 370 12.11 -17.06 -19.11
C VAL A 370 12.74 -17.49 -20.44
N PRO A 371 14.01 -17.95 -20.45
CA PRO A 371 14.62 -18.52 -21.63
C PRO A 371 13.84 -19.78 -22.07
N THR A 372 13.37 -19.80 -23.31
CA THR A 372 12.60 -20.93 -23.83
C THR A 372 13.31 -21.61 -24.96
N ALA A 373 13.36 -22.95 -24.96
CA ALA A 373 14.00 -23.76 -26.00
C ALA A 373 13.18 -23.89 -27.30
N GLY A 374 11.98 -23.28 -27.37
CA GLY A 374 11.07 -23.40 -28.51
C GLY A 374 10.02 -22.29 -28.58
N LYS A 375 9.25 -22.27 -29.64
CA LYS A 375 8.12 -21.34 -29.81
C LYS A 375 6.99 -21.73 -28.85
N LYS A 376 6.49 -20.78 -28.08
CA LYS A 376 5.27 -20.93 -27.27
C LYS A 376 4.08 -20.41 -28.06
N ASN A 377 2.95 -21.11 -27.94
CA ASN A 377 1.70 -20.67 -28.55
C ASN A 377 0.91 -19.82 -27.54
N LEU A 378 0.75 -18.55 -27.83
CA LEU A 378 0.00 -17.63 -26.97
C LEU A 378 -1.49 -17.99 -26.84
N ALA A 379 -2.08 -18.63 -27.86
CA ALA A 379 -3.47 -19.08 -27.81
C ALA A 379 -3.72 -20.14 -26.69
N ASP A 380 -2.68 -20.73 -26.14
CA ASP A 380 -2.80 -21.67 -25.03
C ASP A 380 -2.99 -20.98 -23.67
N ALA A 381 -2.83 -19.66 -23.60
CA ALA A 381 -3.01 -18.89 -22.35
C ALA A 381 -4.49 -18.95 -21.89
N PRO A 382 -4.78 -19.40 -20.67
CA PRO A 382 -6.14 -19.50 -20.13
C PRO A 382 -6.90 -18.17 -20.20
N ILE A 383 -6.25 -17.03 -19.92
CA ILE A 383 -6.92 -15.72 -19.95
C ILE A 383 -7.39 -15.34 -21.34
N LEU A 384 -6.68 -15.74 -22.40
CA LEU A 384 -7.12 -15.50 -23.78
C LEU A 384 -8.29 -16.40 -24.18
N LYS A 385 -8.31 -17.66 -23.73
CA LYS A 385 -9.44 -18.56 -23.90
C LYS A 385 -10.69 -18.06 -23.19
N CYS A 386 -10.57 -17.55 -21.97
CA CYS A 386 -11.68 -16.92 -21.26
C CYS A 386 -12.28 -15.72 -22.01
N LEU A 387 -11.49 -14.97 -22.76
CA LEU A 387 -12.00 -13.87 -23.60
C LEU A 387 -12.85 -14.35 -24.79
N GLU A 388 -12.58 -15.54 -25.29
CA GLU A 388 -13.31 -16.15 -26.42
C GLU A 388 -14.59 -16.87 -25.94
N GLU A 389 -14.59 -17.45 -24.73
CA GLU A 389 -15.66 -18.27 -24.18
C GLU A 389 -16.72 -17.49 -23.39
N LEU A 390 -16.37 -16.37 -22.73
CA LEU A 390 -17.25 -15.52 -21.92
C LEU A 390 -17.85 -14.38 -22.75
#